data_429c5d4da51fb055a2306989608ec04f
#
_entry.id   429c5d4da51fb055a2306989608ec04f
#
_cell.length_a   1.000
_cell.length_b   1.000
_cell.length_c   1.000
_cell.angle_alpha   90.00
_cell.angle_beta   90.00
_cell.angle_gamma   90.00
#
_symmetry.space_group_name_H-M   'P 1'
#
loop_
_entity.id
_entity.type
_entity.pdbx_description
1 polymer ?
#
loop_
_entity_poly.entity_id
_entity_poly.type
_entity_poly.pdbx_seq_one_letter_code
_entity_poly.pdbx_strand_id
1 'polypeptide(L)'
;MRTRSGSLYRSCGGGETAVVGQKRKRSSLPQYAPAGDCCGGGRRKRLAGGPDYLDELPDDLVLAVLSKLAASASSPSDLLSVHLTCKRLNGLGRHDMVFAKASPASLAVKAASWSEPVQRFLKRCADAGNLEACYILGMIRFYCLGNRSGGAALLARAAVGGHAAALYSLAVIQFNGSGGAKSDRDLRAGAALCARAAALGHVDALRELGHCLQDGYGVRRDPAEGRRFLVAANARELTLALAAAATHRPFAALPLAGGTVGGCPLLSDFGWSLPEAEPHPANLFMADWWASRGVQATAKKATGLEAAAAAAATGDSDGGGELRLCSHVRCGRRETRRHEFRRCSVCGAANYCSRACQALDWKRAHKAQCVPMDRWLLAGGEAQ
;
A
#
# COMPACT_ATOMS: atom_id res chain seq x y z
N MET A 1 29.62 -29.06 21.39
CA MET A 1 29.70 -28.53 22.77
C MET A 1 28.46 -27.64 22.95
N ARG A 2 27.41 -28.09 23.59
CA ARG A 2 26.92 -27.94 24.98
C ARG A 2 27.27 -26.54 25.53
N THR A 3 26.40 -25.67 26.04
CA THR A 3 25.29 -25.81 27.00
C THR A 3 24.55 -24.49 27.21
N ARG A 4 23.28 -24.52 27.48
CA ARG A 4 22.49 -24.17 28.69
C ARG A 4 22.44 -22.68 29.10
N SER A 5 21.23 -22.11 29.00
CA SER A 5 20.24 -21.82 30.07
C SER A 5 20.64 -20.83 31.17
N GLY A 6 19.74 -19.85 31.45
CA GLY A 6 19.78 -18.99 32.64
C GLY A 6 18.62 -17.99 32.69
N SER A 7 17.51 -18.43 33.24
CA SER A 7 16.41 -17.58 33.71
C SER A 7 16.81 -16.86 34.99
N LEU A 8 16.50 -15.57 35.13
CA LEU A 8 16.55 -14.88 36.42
C LEU A 8 15.33 -13.95 36.56
N TYR A 9 14.34 -14.47 37.27
CA TYR A 9 13.35 -13.63 37.96
C TYR A 9 14.01 -13.01 39.18
N ARG A 10 13.80 -11.72 39.39
CA ARG A 10 14.04 -11.06 40.66
C ARG A 10 12.76 -10.44 41.21
N SER A 11 12.37 -10.96 42.37
CA SER A 11 11.33 -10.52 43.26
C SER A 11 11.83 -9.36 44.15
N CYS A 12 10.94 -8.42 44.49
CA CYS A 12 10.92 -7.60 45.71
C CYS A 12 9.46 -7.33 45.95
N GLY A 13 8.82 -7.66 47.04
CA GLY A 13 9.18 -7.67 48.43
C GLY A 13 8.45 -6.56 49.19
N GLY A 14 7.48 -6.92 50.03
CA GLY A 14 7.18 -6.22 51.26
C GLY A 14 5.77 -5.62 51.43
N GLY A 15 5.01 -6.11 52.41
CA GLY A 15 3.91 -5.39 53.05
C GLY A 15 2.77 -6.29 53.56
N GLU A 16 2.94 -6.79 54.77
CA GLU A 16 1.93 -7.51 55.55
C GLU A 16 0.71 -6.65 55.91
N THR A 17 -0.47 -7.23 55.96
CA THR A 17 -1.39 -7.20 57.10
C THR A 17 -2.36 -8.36 57.05
N ALA A 18 -2.46 -9.05 58.15
CA ALA A 18 -3.29 -10.21 58.42
C ALA A 18 -4.72 -9.83 58.85
N VAL A 19 -5.72 -10.65 58.47
CA VAL A 19 -6.89 -10.94 59.30
C VAL A 19 -7.49 -12.31 58.90
N VAL A 20 -7.32 -13.29 59.76
CA VAL A 20 -8.24 -14.27 60.36
C VAL A 20 -9.38 -14.87 59.53
N GLY A 21 -9.31 -16.05 59.30
CA GLY A 21 -9.89 -17.33 59.27
C GLY A 21 -11.41 -17.51 59.31
N GLN A 22 -11.83 -18.47 58.49
CA GLN A 22 -12.89 -19.44 58.88
C GLN A 22 -12.83 -20.69 58.01
N LYS A 23 -12.56 -21.81 58.68
CA LYS A 23 -12.70 -23.21 58.19
C LYS A 23 -14.19 -23.56 58.03
N ARG A 24 -14.59 -24.15 56.91
CA ARG A 24 -15.78 -25.02 56.88
C ARG A 24 -15.48 -26.35 56.22
N LYS A 25 -16.04 -27.37 56.87
CA LYS A 25 -15.79 -28.80 56.88
C LYS A 25 -16.07 -29.52 55.56
N ARG A 26 -15.29 -30.57 55.39
CA ARG A 26 -15.55 -31.75 54.52
C ARG A 26 -16.86 -32.48 54.95
N SER A 27 -17.61 -32.97 53.96
CA SER A 27 -18.46 -34.15 54.16
C SER A 27 -18.30 -35.11 52.98
N SER A 28 -18.25 -36.32 53.34
CA SER A 28 -17.78 -37.54 52.74
C SER A 28 -18.57 -38.08 51.55
N LEU A 29 -17.87 -38.90 50.80
CA LEU A 29 -18.29 -39.88 49.76
C LEU A 29 -19.40 -40.86 50.20
N PRO A 30 -20.03 -41.53 49.20
CA PRO A 30 -19.78 -42.96 49.13
C PRO A 30 -19.32 -43.45 47.72
N GLN A 31 -18.45 -44.47 47.82
CA GLN A 31 -17.95 -45.35 46.76
C GLN A 31 -19.06 -46.28 46.25
N TYR A 32 -19.05 -46.52 44.92
CA TYR A 32 -19.33 -47.84 44.32
C TYR A 32 -18.69 -47.96 42.97
N ALA A 33 -17.83 -48.93 42.76
CA ALA A 33 -17.43 -49.52 41.50
C ALA A 33 -18.10 -50.91 41.41
N PRO A 34 -18.13 -51.67 40.27
CA PRO A 34 -17.09 -51.78 39.26
C PRO A 34 -17.55 -51.97 37.81
N ALA A 35 -16.55 -51.92 36.94
CA ALA A 35 -16.32 -52.63 35.67
C ALA A 35 -17.33 -52.54 34.53
N GLY A 36 -16.82 -52.11 33.40
CA GLY A 36 -17.42 -52.26 32.07
C GLY A 36 -16.61 -51.51 31.02
N ASP A 37 -15.65 -52.19 30.37
CA ASP A 37 -15.00 -51.79 29.14
C ASP A 37 -15.99 -51.30 28.08
N CYS A 38 -15.73 -50.13 27.46
CA CYS A 38 -16.06 -49.88 26.09
C CYS A 38 -15.33 -48.63 25.61
N CYS A 39 -14.42 -48.79 24.68
CA CYS A 39 -13.94 -47.78 23.76
C CYS A 39 -15.11 -47.04 23.11
N GLY A 40 -15.32 -45.77 23.49
CA GLY A 40 -16.35 -44.92 22.92
C GLY A 40 -15.79 -43.50 22.72
N GLY A 41 -15.39 -43.18 21.50
CA GLY A 41 -14.98 -41.85 21.12
C GLY A 41 -16.01 -40.80 21.55
N GLY A 42 -15.56 -39.81 22.30
CA GLY A 42 -16.40 -38.73 22.80
C GLY A 42 -17.06 -37.93 21.66
N ARG A 43 -18.25 -38.37 21.25
CA ARG A 43 -19.19 -37.54 20.50
C ARG A 43 -19.59 -36.39 21.42
N ARG A 44 -19.01 -35.20 21.13
CA ARG A 44 -19.61 -33.96 21.62
C ARG A 44 -21.07 -33.95 21.18
N LYS A 45 -21.99 -33.98 22.14
CA LYS A 45 -23.43 -33.81 21.88
C LYS A 45 -23.60 -32.49 21.13
N ARG A 46 -23.91 -32.59 19.83
CA ARG A 46 -24.46 -31.46 19.07
C ARG A 46 -25.77 -31.08 19.74
N LEU A 47 -25.87 -29.86 20.24
CA LEU A 47 -27.19 -29.25 20.51
C LEU A 47 -27.99 -29.41 19.23
N ALA A 48 -29.25 -29.85 19.38
CA ALA A 48 -30.18 -30.02 18.27
C ALA A 48 -30.48 -28.67 17.61
N GLY A 49 -29.59 -28.23 16.73
CA GLY A 49 -29.84 -27.20 15.75
C GLY A 49 -30.37 -27.85 14.48
N GLY A 50 -31.28 -27.21 13.81
CA GLY A 50 -31.85 -27.67 12.53
C GLY A 50 -30.80 -28.07 11.50
N PRO A 51 -31.21 -28.62 10.35
CA PRO A 51 -30.29 -29.11 9.34
C PRO A 51 -29.30 -28.02 8.96
N ASP A 52 -27.99 -28.34 9.01
CA ASP A 52 -26.93 -27.43 8.60
C ASP A 52 -26.87 -27.46 7.08
N TYR A 53 -27.65 -26.58 6.45
CA TYR A 53 -27.76 -26.48 5.01
C TYR A 53 -26.40 -26.23 4.31
N LEU A 54 -25.42 -25.66 5.02
CA LEU A 54 -24.06 -25.49 4.47
C LEU A 54 -23.30 -26.81 4.38
N ASP A 55 -23.54 -27.76 5.31
CA ASP A 55 -22.91 -29.09 5.26
C ASP A 55 -23.49 -29.95 4.12
N GLU A 56 -24.74 -29.69 3.71
CA GLU A 56 -25.40 -30.41 2.63
C GLU A 56 -25.06 -29.88 1.23
N LEU A 57 -24.52 -28.65 1.11
CA LEU A 57 -24.13 -28.08 -0.17
C LEU A 57 -22.93 -28.81 -0.79
N PRO A 58 -22.96 -29.13 -2.10
CA PRO A 58 -21.80 -29.60 -2.83
C PRO A 58 -20.62 -28.63 -2.74
N ASP A 59 -19.39 -29.13 -2.79
CA ASP A 59 -18.17 -28.34 -2.62
C ASP A 59 -17.99 -27.27 -3.70
N ASP A 60 -18.45 -27.52 -4.92
CA ASP A 60 -18.43 -26.55 -6.04
C ASP A 60 -19.31 -25.34 -5.76
N LEU A 61 -20.49 -25.52 -5.16
CA LEU A 61 -21.35 -24.43 -4.75
C LEU A 61 -20.76 -23.64 -3.58
N VAL A 62 -20.17 -24.34 -2.60
CA VAL A 62 -19.45 -23.66 -1.51
C VAL A 62 -18.28 -22.87 -2.04
N LEU A 63 -17.50 -23.41 -2.99
CA LEU A 63 -16.42 -22.68 -3.65
C LEU A 63 -16.92 -21.43 -4.42
N ALA A 64 -18.07 -21.54 -5.08
CA ALA A 64 -18.67 -20.39 -5.75
C ALA A 64 -19.07 -19.29 -4.75
N VAL A 65 -19.66 -19.67 -3.60
CA VAL A 65 -19.99 -18.73 -2.52
C VAL A 65 -18.73 -18.09 -1.94
N LEU A 66 -17.69 -18.90 -1.61
CA LEU A 66 -16.43 -18.39 -1.07
C LEU A 66 -15.70 -17.49 -2.06
N SER A 67 -15.78 -17.78 -3.36
CA SER A 67 -15.21 -16.92 -4.41
C SER A 67 -15.91 -15.57 -4.50
N LYS A 68 -17.24 -15.52 -4.35
CA LYS A 68 -18.00 -14.28 -4.26
C LYS A 68 -17.68 -13.49 -2.98
N LEU A 69 -17.58 -14.18 -1.86
CA LEU A 69 -17.17 -13.58 -0.59
C LEU A 69 -15.77 -12.97 -0.70
N ALA A 70 -14.80 -13.70 -1.28
CA ALA A 70 -13.46 -13.19 -1.51
C ALA A 70 -13.44 -11.94 -2.40
N ALA A 71 -14.29 -11.89 -3.44
CA ALA A 71 -14.41 -10.77 -4.34
C ALA A 71 -15.03 -9.52 -3.68
N SER A 72 -15.90 -9.70 -2.69
CA SER A 72 -16.59 -8.63 -1.95
C SER A 72 -15.96 -8.32 -0.58
N ALA A 73 -14.90 -9.05 -0.19
CA ALA A 73 -14.25 -8.86 1.10
C ALA A 73 -13.70 -7.44 1.24
N SER A 74 -13.98 -6.80 2.35
CA SER A 74 -13.59 -5.43 2.67
C SER A 74 -12.26 -5.36 3.45
N SER A 75 -11.80 -6.50 3.96
CA SER A 75 -10.57 -6.61 4.75
C SER A 75 -9.94 -8.01 4.67
N PRO A 76 -8.65 -8.15 5.00
CA PRO A 76 -8.02 -9.47 5.15
C PRO A 76 -8.69 -10.37 6.19
N SER A 77 -9.30 -9.78 7.23
CA SER A 77 -10.00 -10.54 8.29
C SER A 77 -11.22 -11.29 7.78
N ASP A 78 -11.88 -10.80 6.73
CA ASP A 78 -13.06 -11.46 6.15
C ASP A 78 -12.70 -12.85 5.59
N LEU A 79 -11.54 -12.97 4.91
CA LEU A 79 -11.04 -14.26 4.44
C LEU A 79 -10.51 -15.13 5.59
N LEU A 80 -9.84 -14.53 6.57
CA LEU A 80 -9.32 -15.26 7.72
C LEU A 80 -10.45 -15.86 8.55
N SER A 81 -11.58 -15.16 8.74
CA SER A 81 -12.73 -15.67 9.49
C SER A 81 -13.29 -16.95 8.88
N VAL A 82 -13.33 -17.05 7.55
CA VAL A 82 -13.73 -18.28 6.83
C VAL A 82 -12.80 -19.45 7.18
N HIS A 83 -11.50 -19.21 7.19
CA HIS A 83 -10.53 -20.26 7.52
C HIS A 83 -10.60 -20.74 8.99
N LEU A 84 -11.18 -19.94 9.87
CA LEU A 84 -11.30 -20.23 11.29
C LEU A 84 -12.60 -20.96 11.66
N THR A 85 -13.57 -21.06 10.77
CA THR A 85 -14.89 -21.64 11.05
C THR A 85 -14.86 -23.15 11.23
N CYS A 86 -14.49 -23.91 10.21
CA CYS A 86 -14.41 -25.36 10.24
C CYS A 86 -13.34 -25.90 9.27
N LYS A 87 -12.99 -27.19 9.41
CA LYS A 87 -11.97 -27.84 8.56
C LYS A 87 -12.35 -27.83 7.08
N ARG A 88 -13.64 -28.01 6.74
CA ARG A 88 -14.14 -28.02 5.37
C ARG A 88 -13.96 -26.65 4.73
N LEU A 89 -14.46 -25.58 5.37
CA LEU A 89 -14.32 -24.22 4.87
C LEU A 89 -12.84 -23.74 4.85
N ASN A 90 -12.03 -24.20 5.81
CA ASN A 90 -10.59 -23.95 5.77
C ASN A 90 -9.93 -24.57 4.51
N GLY A 91 -10.30 -25.81 4.16
CA GLY A 91 -9.80 -26.50 2.98
C GLY A 91 -10.25 -25.80 1.68
N LEU A 92 -11.57 -25.59 1.55
CA LEU A 92 -12.17 -24.96 0.36
C LEU A 92 -11.75 -23.48 0.22
N GLY A 93 -11.64 -22.73 1.31
CA GLY A 93 -11.19 -21.33 1.29
C GLY A 93 -9.74 -21.14 0.82
N ARG A 94 -8.93 -22.22 0.82
CA ARG A 94 -7.57 -22.22 0.28
C ARG A 94 -7.48 -22.62 -1.20
N HIS A 95 -8.62 -22.83 -1.85
CA HIS A 95 -8.65 -23.20 -3.26
C HIS A 95 -8.27 -22.01 -4.15
N ASP A 96 -7.60 -22.28 -5.25
CA ASP A 96 -7.11 -21.24 -6.18
C ASP A 96 -8.23 -20.37 -6.76
N MET A 97 -9.42 -20.93 -6.96
CA MET A 97 -10.61 -20.16 -7.39
C MET A 97 -10.97 -19.03 -6.42
N VAL A 98 -10.81 -19.26 -5.11
CA VAL A 98 -11.07 -18.26 -4.06
C VAL A 98 -9.96 -17.21 -4.07
N PHE A 99 -8.69 -17.63 -4.10
CA PHE A 99 -7.56 -16.71 -4.15
C PHE A 99 -7.50 -15.86 -5.42
N ALA A 100 -7.90 -16.43 -6.56
CA ALA A 100 -7.98 -15.69 -7.83
C ALA A 100 -8.98 -14.52 -7.76
N LYS A 101 -9.99 -14.59 -6.90
CA LYS A 101 -11.06 -13.59 -6.75
C LYS A 101 -10.88 -12.66 -5.55
N ALA A 102 -9.84 -12.84 -4.75
CA ALA A 102 -9.59 -11.98 -3.59
C ALA A 102 -9.56 -10.49 -3.99
N SER A 103 -10.35 -9.66 -3.29
CA SER A 103 -10.51 -8.23 -3.56
C SER A 103 -9.23 -7.44 -3.22
N PRO A 104 -9.01 -6.25 -3.79
CA PRO A 104 -7.92 -5.36 -3.40
C PRO A 104 -7.89 -5.07 -1.90
N ALA A 105 -9.06 -4.89 -1.29
CA ALA A 105 -9.18 -4.61 0.14
C ALA A 105 -8.76 -5.82 1.01
N SER A 106 -9.09 -7.04 0.58
CA SER A 106 -8.65 -8.26 1.27
C SER A 106 -7.15 -8.57 1.12
N LEU A 107 -6.52 -7.98 0.11
CA LEU A 107 -5.08 -8.08 -0.15
C LEU A 107 -4.29 -6.91 0.47
N ALA A 108 -4.99 -5.92 1.04
CA ALA A 108 -4.38 -4.74 1.65
C ALA A 108 -3.67 -5.12 2.95
N VAL A 109 -2.36 -5.10 2.95
CA VAL A 109 -1.50 -5.43 4.09
C VAL A 109 -0.81 -4.17 4.58
N LYS A 110 -0.75 -3.98 5.90
CA LYS A 110 0.05 -2.91 6.52
C LYS A 110 1.53 -3.29 6.55
N ALA A 111 2.42 -2.34 6.37
CA ALA A 111 3.86 -2.58 6.40
C ALA A 111 4.35 -3.16 7.75
N ALA A 112 3.73 -2.75 8.86
CA ALA A 112 4.02 -3.27 10.19
C ALA A 112 3.68 -4.78 10.36
N SER A 113 2.71 -5.28 9.56
CA SER A 113 2.29 -6.68 9.59
C SER A 113 3.03 -7.56 8.58
N TRP A 114 4.03 -7.00 7.89
CA TRP A 114 4.77 -7.74 6.87
C TRP A 114 5.56 -8.90 7.49
N SER A 115 5.28 -10.09 7.01
CA SER A 115 5.86 -11.34 7.51
C SER A 115 5.90 -12.39 6.41
N GLU A 116 6.63 -13.47 6.64
CA GLU A 116 6.71 -14.58 5.67
C GLU A 116 5.35 -15.23 5.36
N PRO A 117 4.45 -15.47 6.34
CA PRO A 117 3.09 -15.95 6.05
C PRO A 117 2.30 -15.02 5.12
N VAL A 118 2.41 -13.70 5.33
CA VAL A 118 1.74 -12.70 4.48
C VAL A 118 2.31 -12.72 3.07
N GLN A 119 3.63 -12.80 2.94
CA GLN A 119 4.27 -12.92 1.63
C GLN A 119 3.83 -14.19 0.90
N ARG A 120 3.73 -15.33 1.60
CA ARG A 120 3.24 -16.59 1.04
C ARG A 120 1.78 -16.49 0.61
N PHE A 121 0.94 -15.84 1.40
CA PHE A 121 -0.46 -15.59 1.04
C PHE A 121 -0.59 -14.77 -0.24
N LEU A 122 0.07 -13.61 -0.33
CA LEU A 122 0.06 -12.77 -1.54
C LEU A 122 0.63 -13.54 -2.74
N LYS A 123 1.69 -14.33 -2.54
CA LYS A 123 2.25 -15.17 -3.60
C LYS A 123 1.25 -16.22 -4.09
N ARG A 124 0.54 -16.91 -3.20
CA ARG A 124 -0.50 -17.88 -3.58
C ARG A 124 -1.64 -17.22 -4.36
N CYS A 125 -2.12 -16.05 -3.92
CA CYS A 125 -3.11 -15.29 -4.68
C CYS A 125 -2.59 -14.91 -6.07
N ALA A 126 -1.35 -14.46 -6.16
CA ALA A 126 -0.71 -14.15 -7.44
C ALA A 126 -0.57 -15.39 -8.33
N ASP A 127 -0.14 -16.53 -7.79
CA ASP A 127 0.02 -17.79 -8.52
C ASP A 127 -1.34 -18.34 -9.01
N ALA A 128 -2.41 -18.11 -8.25
CA ALA A 128 -3.79 -18.40 -8.65
C ALA A 128 -4.34 -17.48 -9.75
N GLY A 129 -3.54 -16.52 -10.25
CA GLY A 129 -3.92 -15.64 -11.35
C GLY A 129 -4.57 -14.31 -10.90
N ASN A 130 -4.55 -13.98 -9.62
CA ASN A 130 -5.03 -12.69 -9.13
C ASN A 130 -4.08 -11.56 -9.56
N LEU A 131 -4.54 -10.70 -10.47
CA LEU A 131 -3.73 -9.63 -11.05
C LEU A 131 -3.40 -8.55 -10.03
N GLU A 132 -4.32 -8.29 -9.10
CA GLU A 132 -4.14 -7.34 -8.00
C GLU A 132 -3.02 -7.81 -7.05
N ALA A 133 -3.03 -9.10 -6.67
CA ALA A 133 -1.96 -9.69 -5.87
C ALA A 133 -0.61 -9.65 -6.60
N CYS A 134 -0.60 -9.88 -7.93
CA CYS A 134 0.61 -9.70 -8.75
C CYS A 134 1.13 -8.28 -8.68
N TYR A 135 0.23 -7.29 -8.76
CA TYR A 135 0.59 -5.88 -8.70
C TYR A 135 1.12 -5.50 -7.31
N ILE A 136 0.37 -5.78 -6.24
CA ILE A 136 0.78 -5.43 -4.87
C ILE A 136 2.12 -6.07 -4.52
N LEU A 137 2.25 -7.39 -4.70
CA LEU A 137 3.50 -8.10 -4.41
C LEU A 137 4.64 -7.66 -5.31
N GLY A 138 4.35 -7.34 -6.58
CA GLY A 138 5.31 -6.79 -7.54
C GLY A 138 5.89 -5.47 -7.08
N MET A 139 5.06 -4.51 -6.66
CA MET A 139 5.47 -3.21 -6.12
C MET A 139 6.30 -3.34 -4.85
N ILE A 140 5.85 -4.17 -3.90
CA ILE A 140 6.58 -4.42 -2.65
C ILE A 140 7.95 -5.02 -2.93
N ARG A 141 8.03 -6.06 -3.77
CA ARG A 141 9.32 -6.69 -4.13
C ARG A 141 10.27 -5.71 -4.80
N PHE A 142 9.75 -4.94 -5.75
CA PHE A 142 10.55 -4.02 -6.55
C PHE A 142 11.12 -2.87 -5.71
N TYR A 143 10.26 -2.16 -4.97
CA TYR A 143 10.64 -0.92 -4.29
C TYR A 143 11.05 -1.11 -2.83
N CYS A 144 10.49 -2.09 -2.10
CA CYS A 144 10.74 -2.26 -0.67
C CYS A 144 11.75 -3.35 -0.35
N LEU A 145 11.72 -4.48 -1.08
CA LEU A 145 12.57 -5.64 -0.78
C LEU A 145 13.81 -5.74 -1.68
N GLY A 146 14.01 -4.81 -2.62
CA GLY A 146 15.17 -4.81 -3.52
C GLY A 146 15.18 -5.94 -4.57
N ASN A 147 14.17 -6.81 -4.60
CA ASN A 147 14.05 -7.87 -5.60
C ASN A 147 13.40 -7.32 -6.88
N ARG A 148 14.20 -6.55 -7.65
CA ARG A 148 13.72 -5.83 -8.84
C ARG A 148 13.26 -6.76 -9.94
N SER A 149 14.02 -7.81 -10.26
CA SER A 149 13.68 -8.76 -11.31
C SER A 149 12.40 -9.51 -11.01
N GLY A 150 12.27 -10.07 -9.79
CA GLY A 150 11.05 -10.75 -9.35
C GLY A 150 9.84 -9.81 -9.24
N GLY A 151 10.07 -8.56 -8.81
CA GLY A 151 9.04 -7.52 -8.79
C GLY A 151 8.57 -7.13 -10.18
N ALA A 152 9.49 -6.86 -11.11
CA ALA A 152 9.18 -6.53 -12.50
C ALA A 152 8.44 -7.66 -13.23
N ALA A 153 8.81 -8.92 -12.99
CA ALA A 153 8.12 -10.07 -13.57
C ALA A 153 6.65 -10.17 -13.12
N LEU A 154 6.37 -9.91 -11.84
CA LEU A 154 5.00 -9.87 -11.32
C LEU A 154 4.20 -8.70 -11.90
N LEU A 155 4.81 -7.51 -11.99
CA LEU A 155 4.19 -6.35 -12.63
C LEU A 155 3.91 -6.61 -14.11
N ALA A 156 4.83 -7.27 -14.83
CA ALA A 156 4.62 -7.65 -16.23
C ALA A 156 3.46 -8.64 -16.39
N ARG A 157 3.33 -9.63 -15.49
CA ARG A 157 2.21 -10.58 -15.49
C ARG A 157 0.88 -9.86 -15.27
N ALA A 158 0.81 -8.94 -14.32
CA ALA A 158 -0.37 -8.13 -14.09
C ALA A 158 -0.70 -7.25 -15.32
N ALA A 159 0.32 -6.62 -15.93
CA ALA A 159 0.16 -5.76 -17.10
C ALA A 159 -0.33 -6.52 -18.34
N VAL A 160 0.14 -7.76 -18.58
CA VAL A 160 -0.36 -8.62 -19.63
C VAL A 160 -1.84 -8.94 -19.42
N GLY A 161 -2.26 -9.18 -18.18
CA GLY A 161 -3.66 -9.38 -17.81
C GLY A 161 -4.52 -8.11 -17.87
N GLY A 162 -3.98 -6.95 -18.24
CA GLY A 162 -4.74 -5.70 -18.38
C GLY A 162 -4.86 -4.88 -17.11
N HIS A 163 -4.03 -5.12 -16.09
CA HIS A 163 -4.03 -4.34 -14.86
C HIS A 163 -3.46 -2.93 -15.10
N ALA A 164 -4.30 -1.91 -15.05
CA ALA A 164 -3.94 -0.55 -15.46
C ALA A 164 -2.82 0.07 -14.61
N ALA A 165 -2.84 -0.11 -13.29
CA ALA A 165 -1.81 0.41 -12.40
C ALA A 165 -0.46 -0.31 -12.60
N ALA A 166 -0.46 -1.59 -12.98
CA ALA A 166 0.76 -2.32 -13.32
C ALA A 166 1.38 -1.81 -14.63
N LEU A 167 0.57 -1.58 -15.65
CA LEU A 167 1.01 -0.95 -16.90
C LEU A 167 1.65 0.41 -16.65
N TYR A 168 1.01 1.25 -15.84
CA TYR A 168 1.55 2.56 -15.47
C TYR A 168 2.84 2.45 -14.66
N SER A 169 2.91 1.52 -13.70
CA SER A 169 4.13 1.34 -12.92
C SER A 169 5.31 0.85 -13.75
N LEU A 170 5.08 -0.03 -14.72
CA LEU A 170 6.09 -0.43 -15.70
C LEU A 170 6.49 0.76 -16.60
N ALA A 171 5.54 1.60 -17.00
CA ALA A 171 5.87 2.82 -17.75
C ALA A 171 6.83 3.71 -16.96
N VAL A 172 6.57 3.94 -15.67
CA VAL A 172 7.46 4.72 -14.78
C VAL A 172 8.84 4.07 -14.67
N ILE A 173 8.90 2.74 -14.55
CA ILE A 173 10.16 1.98 -14.52
C ILE A 173 10.95 2.19 -15.83
N GLN A 174 10.30 2.14 -17.00
CA GLN A 174 10.93 2.37 -18.28
C GLN A 174 11.40 3.84 -18.44
N PHE A 175 10.58 4.80 -18.07
CA PHE A 175 10.94 6.23 -18.12
C PHE A 175 12.15 6.55 -17.25
N ASN A 176 12.32 5.87 -16.12
CA ASN A 176 13.41 6.11 -15.19
C ASN A 176 14.61 5.17 -15.41
N GLY A 177 14.42 4.05 -16.12
CA GLY A 177 15.39 2.97 -16.21
C GLY A 177 15.64 2.33 -14.84
N SER A 178 14.59 2.22 -13.99
CA SER A 178 14.71 1.78 -12.59
C SER A 178 15.13 0.31 -12.43
N GLY A 179 15.02 -0.49 -13.50
CA GLY A 179 15.38 -1.92 -13.49
C GLY A 179 16.90 -2.19 -13.52
N GLY A 180 17.69 -1.22 -14.00
CA GLY A 180 19.12 -1.41 -14.28
C GLY A 180 19.91 -0.11 -14.34
N ALA A 181 20.77 0.04 -15.35
CA ALA A 181 21.56 1.24 -15.56
C ALA A 181 20.72 2.41 -16.11
N LYS A 182 21.27 3.62 -16.07
CA LYS A 182 20.59 4.81 -16.64
C LYS A 182 20.39 4.68 -18.16
N SER A 183 21.26 3.95 -18.83
CA SER A 183 21.18 3.62 -20.25
C SER A 183 19.97 2.74 -20.62
N ASP A 184 19.41 2.02 -19.63
CA ASP A 184 18.29 1.10 -19.85
C ASP A 184 16.94 1.81 -19.89
N ARG A 185 16.96 3.14 -19.95
CA ARG A 185 15.76 3.96 -20.14
C ARG A 185 15.22 3.75 -21.54
N ASP A 186 13.97 3.31 -21.62
CA ASP A 186 13.23 3.24 -22.88
C ASP A 186 11.99 4.14 -22.81
N LEU A 187 12.15 5.35 -23.37
CA LEU A 187 11.08 6.35 -23.37
C LEU A 187 9.91 5.94 -24.28
N ARG A 188 10.18 5.21 -25.37
CA ARG A 188 9.12 4.75 -26.29
C ARG A 188 8.31 3.64 -25.67
N ALA A 189 8.97 2.63 -25.06
CA ALA A 189 8.29 1.58 -24.33
C ALA A 189 7.50 2.16 -23.15
N GLY A 190 8.07 3.11 -22.40
CA GLY A 190 7.39 3.80 -21.32
C GLY A 190 6.12 4.52 -21.79
N ALA A 191 6.20 5.26 -22.90
CA ALA A 191 5.04 5.96 -23.47
C ALA A 191 3.96 4.99 -23.99
N ALA A 192 4.35 3.89 -24.62
CA ALA A 192 3.42 2.86 -25.11
C ALA A 192 2.67 2.18 -23.95
N LEU A 193 3.37 1.80 -22.86
CA LEU A 193 2.76 1.25 -21.65
C LEU A 193 1.82 2.26 -20.98
N CYS A 194 2.24 3.53 -20.93
CA CYS A 194 1.44 4.63 -20.39
C CYS A 194 0.16 4.84 -21.22
N ALA A 195 0.24 4.78 -22.55
CA ALA A 195 -0.93 4.87 -23.43
C ALA A 195 -1.92 3.72 -23.22
N ARG A 196 -1.42 2.48 -23.04
CA ARG A 196 -2.28 1.34 -22.71
C ARG A 196 -2.97 1.51 -21.35
N ALA A 197 -2.25 2.00 -20.33
CA ALA A 197 -2.84 2.28 -19.02
C ALA A 197 -3.87 3.41 -19.10
N ALA A 198 -3.61 4.45 -19.90
CA ALA A 198 -4.52 5.56 -20.15
C ALA A 198 -5.81 5.11 -20.85
N ALA A 199 -5.72 4.19 -21.82
CA ALA A 199 -6.87 3.60 -22.49
C ALA A 199 -7.77 2.82 -21.52
N LEU A 200 -7.19 2.22 -20.46
CA LEU A 200 -7.93 1.59 -19.36
C LEU A 200 -8.43 2.60 -18.32
N GLY A 201 -8.21 3.90 -18.55
CA GLY A 201 -8.69 4.99 -17.71
C GLY A 201 -7.88 5.25 -16.44
N HIS A 202 -6.63 4.81 -16.37
CA HIS A 202 -5.76 5.12 -15.23
C HIS A 202 -5.42 6.62 -15.20
N VAL A 203 -5.80 7.31 -14.13
CA VAL A 203 -5.72 8.79 -14.06
C VAL A 203 -4.28 9.29 -14.19
N ASP A 204 -3.34 8.70 -13.47
CA ASP A 204 -1.94 9.13 -13.53
C ASP A 204 -1.32 8.84 -14.90
N ALA A 205 -1.75 7.77 -15.58
CA ALA A 205 -1.30 7.47 -16.93
C ALA A 205 -1.86 8.46 -17.96
N LEU A 206 -3.13 8.85 -17.83
CA LEU A 206 -3.72 9.92 -18.65
C LEU A 206 -2.91 11.23 -18.49
N ARG A 207 -2.58 11.58 -17.26
CA ARG A 207 -1.79 12.79 -16.96
C ARG A 207 -0.37 12.70 -17.48
N GLU A 208 0.32 11.58 -17.25
CA GLU A 208 1.69 11.37 -17.73
C GLU A 208 1.75 11.39 -19.26
N LEU A 209 0.83 10.68 -19.94
CA LEU A 209 0.75 10.66 -21.40
C LEU A 209 0.46 12.06 -21.96
N GLY A 210 -0.43 12.82 -21.32
CA GLY A 210 -0.71 14.21 -21.68
C GLY A 210 0.56 15.06 -21.67
N HIS A 211 1.38 14.94 -20.64
CA HIS A 211 2.68 15.63 -20.58
C HIS A 211 3.69 15.09 -21.60
N CYS A 212 3.72 13.76 -21.83
CA CYS A 212 4.60 13.18 -22.85
C CYS A 212 4.30 13.74 -24.24
N LEU A 213 3.02 13.87 -24.60
CA LEU A 213 2.59 14.43 -25.88
C LEU A 213 2.89 15.94 -25.98
N GLN A 214 2.71 16.71 -24.91
CA GLN A 214 3.05 18.15 -24.91
C GLN A 214 4.52 18.39 -25.18
N ASP A 215 5.40 17.56 -24.63
CA ASP A 215 6.85 17.78 -24.69
C ASP A 215 7.55 16.94 -25.77
N GLY A 216 6.87 15.97 -26.38
CA GLY A 216 7.49 15.02 -27.30
C GLY A 216 8.36 13.98 -26.59
N TYR A 217 8.01 13.58 -25.36
CA TYR A 217 8.80 12.68 -24.54
C TYR A 217 8.42 11.22 -24.77
N GLY A 218 9.23 10.51 -25.54
CA GLY A 218 9.00 9.11 -25.95
C GLY A 218 7.92 8.93 -27.02
N VAL A 219 7.26 10.02 -27.42
CA VAL A 219 6.22 10.08 -28.47
C VAL A 219 6.44 11.31 -29.34
N ARG A 220 5.84 11.33 -30.53
CA ARG A 220 5.78 12.55 -31.34
C ARG A 220 5.04 13.64 -30.57
N ARG A 221 5.58 14.86 -30.60
CA ARG A 221 4.96 16.01 -29.96
C ARG A 221 3.60 16.33 -30.59
N ASP A 222 2.58 16.37 -29.78
CA ASP A 222 1.21 16.78 -30.10
C ASP A 222 0.59 17.50 -28.89
N PRO A 223 0.76 18.83 -28.79
CA PRO A 223 0.24 19.60 -27.67
C PRO A 223 -1.29 19.63 -27.60
N ALA A 224 -1.99 19.48 -28.73
CA ALA A 224 -3.44 19.51 -28.78
C ALA A 224 -4.00 18.22 -28.13
N GLU A 225 -3.52 17.08 -28.57
CA GLU A 225 -3.89 15.79 -28.01
C GLU A 225 -3.41 15.69 -26.55
N GLY A 226 -2.22 16.19 -26.23
CA GLY A 226 -1.72 16.26 -24.85
C GLY A 226 -2.68 17.00 -23.92
N ARG A 227 -3.25 18.13 -24.33
CA ARG A 227 -4.26 18.85 -23.54
C ARG A 227 -5.54 18.04 -23.34
N ARG A 228 -5.99 17.29 -24.37
CA ARG A 228 -7.17 16.41 -24.24
C ARG A 228 -6.98 15.35 -23.16
N PHE A 229 -5.80 14.70 -23.13
CA PHE A 229 -5.48 13.73 -22.08
C PHE A 229 -5.41 14.35 -20.68
N LEU A 230 -4.90 15.57 -20.53
CA LEU A 230 -4.88 16.27 -19.25
C LEU A 230 -6.29 16.63 -18.77
N VAL A 231 -7.17 17.08 -19.67
CA VAL A 231 -8.59 17.34 -19.35
C VAL A 231 -9.29 16.03 -18.95
N ALA A 232 -9.06 14.95 -19.70
CA ALA A 232 -9.63 13.64 -19.38
C ALA A 232 -9.14 13.12 -18.01
N ALA A 233 -7.87 13.32 -17.65
CA ALA A 233 -7.33 12.98 -16.34
C ALA A 233 -8.04 13.76 -15.22
N ASN A 234 -8.22 15.06 -15.40
CA ASN A 234 -8.91 15.92 -14.44
C ASN A 234 -10.40 15.53 -14.28
N ALA A 235 -11.11 15.29 -15.39
CA ALA A 235 -12.50 14.87 -15.35
C ALA A 235 -12.68 13.53 -14.60
N ARG A 236 -11.76 12.58 -14.84
CA ARG A 236 -11.80 11.28 -14.18
C ARG A 236 -11.46 11.37 -12.70
N GLU A 237 -10.49 12.19 -12.33
CA GLU A 237 -10.15 12.46 -10.92
C GLU A 237 -11.35 13.04 -10.17
N LEU A 238 -12.05 14.00 -10.77
CA LEU A 238 -13.28 14.57 -10.22
C LEU A 238 -14.38 13.52 -10.06
N THR A 239 -14.59 12.68 -11.08
CA THR A 239 -15.58 11.60 -11.00
C THR A 239 -15.28 10.62 -9.86
N LEU A 240 -14.03 10.25 -9.65
CA LEU A 240 -13.60 9.38 -8.56
C LEU A 240 -13.81 10.04 -7.19
N ALA A 241 -13.49 11.34 -7.08
CA ALA A 241 -13.72 12.10 -5.85
C ALA A 241 -15.20 12.21 -5.51
N LEU A 242 -16.06 12.46 -6.50
CA LEU A 242 -17.51 12.50 -6.32
C LEU A 242 -18.09 11.12 -5.93
N ALA A 243 -17.61 10.06 -6.56
CA ALA A 243 -18.02 8.70 -6.20
C ALA A 243 -17.62 8.34 -4.76
N ALA A 244 -16.40 8.70 -4.35
CA ALA A 244 -15.93 8.50 -2.97
C ALA A 244 -16.77 9.31 -1.98
N ALA A 245 -17.13 10.55 -2.30
CA ALA A 245 -18.00 11.37 -1.46
C ALA A 245 -19.41 10.77 -1.31
N ALA A 246 -19.95 10.20 -2.39
CA ALA A 246 -21.29 9.58 -2.37
C ALA A 246 -21.35 8.31 -1.51
N THR A 247 -20.24 7.57 -1.39
CA THR A 247 -20.18 6.35 -0.57
C THR A 247 -19.99 6.62 0.92
N HIS A 248 -19.42 7.78 1.27
CA HIS A 248 -19.04 8.07 2.66
C HIS A 248 -20.01 8.96 3.44
N ARG A 249 -21.04 9.58 2.80
CA ARG A 249 -22.03 10.42 3.51
C ARG A 249 -23.37 10.52 2.75
N PRO A 250 -24.50 10.47 3.45
CA PRO A 250 -25.74 11.01 2.91
C PRO A 250 -25.56 12.52 2.67
N PHE A 251 -26.08 13.01 1.56
CA PHE A 251 -25.92 14.34 0.94
C PHE A 251 -26.15 15.59 1.84
N ALA A 252 -26.41 15.44 3.11
CA ALA A 252 -26.91 16.48 4.01
C ALA A 252 -25.84 17.30 4.77
N ALA A 253 -24.53 17.09 4.54
CA ALA A 253 -23.52 17.89 5.24
C ALA A 253 -22.26 18.09 4.40
N LEU A 254 -22.30 19.05 3.48
CA LEU A 254 -21.09 19.71 2.99
C LEU A 254 -20.65 20.70 4.09
N PRO A 255 -19.55 20.48 4.80
CA PRO A 255 -19.01 21.49 5.69
C PRO A 255 -18.35 22.59 4.86
N LEU A 256 -19.01 23.72 4.76
CA LEU A 256 -18.36 25.01 4.55
C LEU A 256 -17.58 25.28 5.84
N ALA A 257 -16.29 25.12 5.84
CA ALA A 257 -15.28 25.83 6.63
C ALA A 257 -14.12 24.95 7.09
N GLY A 258 -12.93 25.33 6.72
CA GLY A 258 -11.77 25.45 7.61
C GLY A 258 -11.22 24.18 8.29
N GLY A 259 -11.01 23.10 7.57
CA GLY A 259 -10.22 21.99 8.10
C GLY A 259 -9.29 21.45 7.00
N THR A 260 -7.99 21.36 7.28
CA THR A 260 -6.94 20.85 6.39
C THR A 260 -7.02 19.33 6.21
N VAL A 261 -8.14 18.83 5.71
CA VAL A 261 -8.27 17.46 5.23
C VAL A 261 -8.07 17.52 3.72
N GLY A 262 -7.05 16.83 3.22
CA GLY A 262 -6.62 16.86 1.83
C GLY A 262 -7.78 16.71 0.85
N GLY A 263 -8.27 17.83 0.35
CA GLY A 263 -9.34 17.90 -0.65
C GLY A 263 -8.85 17.56 -2.04
N CYS A 264 -9.77 17.26 -2.95
CA CYS A 264 -9.45 17.07 -4.36
C CYS A 264 -8.76 18.31 -4.92
N PRO A 265 -7.52 18.22 -5.45
CA PRO A 265 -6.74 19.39 -5.89
C PRO A 265 -7.41 20.23 -6.97
N LEU A 266 -8.35 19.65 -7.74
CA LEU A 266 -9.08 20.35 -8.79
C LEU A 266 -10.12 21.31 -8.25
N LEU A 267 -10.61 21.07 -7.04
CA LEU A 267 -11.71 21.82 -6.46
C LEU A 267 -11.24 22.74 -5.32
N SER A 268 -10.02 22.53 -4.81
CA SER A 268 -9.43 23.40 -3.78
C SER A 268 -9.31 24.85 -4.22
N ASP A 269 -8.99 25.10 -5.50
CA ASP A 269 -8.91 26.43 -6.08
C ASP A 269 -10.29 27.14 -6.13
N PHE A 270 -11.40 26.38 -6.03
CA PHE A 270 -12.77 26.88 -5.98
C PHE A 270 -13.37 26.84 -4.58
N GLY A 271 -12.58 26.55 -3.54
CA GLY A 271 -13.04 26.47 -2.15
C GLY A 271 -13.88 25.23 -1.82
N TRP A 272 -13.93 24.24 -2.71
CA TRP A 272 -14.69 23.00 -2.52
C TRP A 272 -13.76 21.91 -1.97
N SER A 273 -14.10 21.39 -0.79
CA SER A 273 -13.36 20.31 -0.15
C SER A 273 -14.06 18.96 -0.40
N LEU A 274 -13.76 18.32 -1.51
CA LEU A 274 -14.16 16.92 -1.72
C LEU A 274 -13.06 15.97 -1.24
N PRO A 275 -13.46 14.84 -0.61
CA PRO A 275 -12.48 13.85 -0.20
C PRO A 275 -11.76 13.31 -1.43
N GLU A 276 -10.46 13.16 -1.31
CA GLU A 276 -9.66 12.53 -2.34
C GLU A 276 -9.82 11.01 -2.27
N ALA A 277 -9.85 10.37 -3.44
CA ALA A 277 -9.83 8.91 -3.53
C ALA A 277 -8.63 8.34 -2.75
N GLU A 278 -8.84 7.28 -2.00
CA GLU A 278 -7.77 6.64 -1.23
C GLU A 278 -6.63 6.18 -2.15
N PRO A 279 -5.37 6.27 -1.70
CA PRO A 279 -4.26 5.71 -2.44
C PRO A 279 -4.40 4.19 -2.54
N HIS A 280 -3.90 3.63 -3.63
CA HIS A 280 -3.84 2.19 -3.81
C HIS A 280 -3.11 1.50 -2.63
N PRO A 281 -3.57 0.33 -2.14
CA PRO A 281 -2.96 -0.39 -1.02
C PRO A 281 -1.44 -0.60 -1.14
N ALA A 282 -0.94 -0.85 -2.36
CA ALA A 282 0.50 -0.96 -2.61
C ALA A 282 1.26 0.34 -2.30
N ASN A 283 0.67 1.51 -2.61
CA ASN A 283 1.30 2.81 -2.34
C ASN A 283 1.29 3.12 -0.84
N LEU A 284 0.18 2.82 -0.15
CA LEU A 284 0.08 2.93 1.30
C LEU A 284 1.13 2.06 1.98
N PHE A 285 1.24 0.80 1.56
CA PHE A 285 2.26 -0.11 2.08
C PHE A 285 3.67 0.47 1.92
N MET A 286 4.02 0.96 0.72
CA MET A 286 5.36 1.51 0.47
C MET A 286 5.63 2.76 1.30
N ALA A 287 4.65 3.66 1.45
CA ALA A 287 4.79 4.85 2.27
C ALA A 287 5.02 4.49 3.75
N ASP A 288 4.22 3.59 4.31
CA ASP A 288 4.36 3.08 5.68
C ASP A 288 5.68 2.34 5.88
N TRP A 289 6.10 1.55 4.88
CA TRP A 289 7.36 0.81 4.92
C TRP A 289 8.56 1.72 5.10
N TRP A 290 8.62 2.82 4.38
CA TRP A 290 9.73 3.76 4.48
C TRP A 290 9.61 4.66 5.71
N ALA A 291 8.41 5.07 6.10
CA ALA A 291 8.19 5.84 7.31
C ALA A 291 8.64 5.07 8.58
N SER A 292 8.31 3.78 8.66
CA SER A 292 8.71 2.92 9.78
C SER A 292 10.22 2.66 9.88
N ARG A 293 10.98 2.89 8.79
CA ARG A 293 12.43 2.71 8.74
C ARG A 293 13.22 4.02 8.83
N GLY A 294 12.56 5.11 9.20
CA GLY A 294 13.20 6.42 9.34
C GLY A 294 13.61 7.08 8.03
N VAL A 295 13.30 6.44 6.88
CA VAL A 295 13.53 7.02 5.56
C VAL A 295 12.41 8.01 5.28
N GLN A 296 12.52 9.20 5.88
CA GLN A 296 11.59 10.28 5.59
C GLN A 296 11.84 10.81 4.18
N ALA A 297 10.76 11.07 3.45
CA ALA A 297 10.85 11.90 2.27
C ALA A 297 11.46 13.25 2.71
N THR A 298 12.63 13.57 2.20
CA THR A 298 13.40 14.79 2.52
C THR A 298 12.64 16.10 2.23
N ALA A 299 11.38 16.00 1.80
CA ALA A 299 10.50 17.12 1.48
C ALA A 299 9.85 17.80 2.69
N LYS A 300 9.91 17.26 3.92
CA LYS A 300 9.17 17.84 5.06
C LYS A 300 10.00 18.71 6.02
N LYS A 301 11.29 18.92 5.77
CA LYS A 301 12.14 19.70 6.68
C LYS A 301 13.00 20.78 6.02
N ALA A 302 12.55 21.34 4.92
CA ALA A 302 13.20 22.53 4.37
C ALA A 302 12.32 23.78 4.61
N THR A 303 11.88 23.97 5.82
CA THR A 303 11.51 25.30 6.30
C THR A 303 12.70 25.85 7.06
N GLY A 304 13.53 26.62 6.39
CA GLY A 304 14.56 27.37 7.07
C GLY A 304 16.01 27.04 6.71
N LEU A 305 16.84 27.97 7.00
CA LEU A 305 18.29 28.11 6.78
C LEU A 305 19.14 26.87 7.18
N GLU A 306 18.63 26.02 8.06
CA GLU A 306 19.36 24.84 8.58
C GLU A 306 19.51 23.68 7.58
N ALA A 307 18.60 23.57 6.61
CA ALA A 307 18.69 22.52 5.58
C ALA A 307 19.80 22.80 4.53
N ALA A 308 20.11 24.08 4.30
CA ALA A 308 21.18 24.49 3.42
C ALA A 308 22.55 24.23 4.05
N ALA A 309 22.71 24.44 5.36
CA ALA A 309 23.94 24.18 6.09
C ALA A 309 24.26 22.66 6.17
N ALA A 310 23.24 21.80 6.36
CA ALA A 310 23.41 20.34 6.37
C ALA A 310 23.77 19.78 4.98
N ALA A 311 23.32 20.41 3.89
CA ALA A 311 23.69 20.01 2.54
C ALA A 311 25.11 20.48 2.14
N ALA A 312 25.57 21.59 2.69
CA ALA A 312 26.91 22.16 2.45
C ALA A 312 28.00 21.50 3.29
N ALA A 313 27.66 20.92 4.44
CA ALA A 313 28.61 20.27 5.34
C ALA A 313 28.98 18.83 4.91
N THR A 314 28.27 18.22 3.96
CA THR A 314 28.67 16.94 3.36
C THR A 314 29.41 17.23 2.07
N GLY A 315 30.66 17.70 2.21
CA GLY A 315 31.62 17.74 1.12
C GLY A 315 31.70 16.40 0.42
N ASP A 316 31.72 16.46 -0.89
CA ASP A 316 31.82 15.37 -1.87
C ASP A 316 32.92 14.37 -1.46
N SER A 317 32.52 13.38 -0.69
CA SER A 317 33.29 12.15 -0.49
C SER A 317 32.41 10.99 -0.89
N ASP A 318 32.85 10.23 -1.85
CA ASP A 318 32.31 9.03 -2.47
C ASP A 318 31.89 7.98 -1.41
N GLY A 319 30.75 8.19 -0.78
CA GLY A 319 30.24 7.38 0.32
C GLY A 319 28.74 7.53 0.54
N GLY A 320 27.95 6.59 0.04
CA GLY A 320 26.68 6.24 0.67
C GLY A 320 25.54 7.26 0.67
N GLY A 321 25.43 8.14 -0.29
CA GLY A 321 24.31 9.08 -0.38
C GLY A 321 22.97 8.37 -0.50
N GLU A 322 22.04 8.73 0.38
CA GLU A 322 20.74 8.11 0.55
C GLU A 322 19.87 8.21 -0.71
N LEU A 323 19.25 7.09 -1.12
CA LEU A 323 18.26 7.05 -2.19
C LEU A 323 16.99 7.78 -1.74
N ARG A 324 16.46 8.64 -2.59
CA ARG A 324 15.36 9.55 -2.25
C ARG A 324 14.00 8.93 -2.48
N LEU A 325 13.04 9.32 -1.66
CA LEU A 325 11.63 9.03 -1.87
C LEU A 325 11.00 10.05 -2.82
N CYS A 326 9.94 9.63 -3.52
CA CYS A 326 9.10 10.56 -4.25
C CYS A 326 8.45 11.54 -3.29
N SER A 327 8.56 12.84 -3.56
CA SER A 327 8.01 13.91 -2.71
C SER A 327 6.48 13.90 -2.65
N HIS A 328 5.82 13.30 -3.64
CA HIS A 328 4.37 13.08 -3.57
C HIS A 328 4.06 12.05 -2.48
N VAL A 329 3.55 12.52 -1.34
CA VAL A 329 3.36 11.74 -0.10
C VAL A 329 2.54 10.45 -0.25
N ARG A 330 1.68 10.37 -1.27
CA ARG A 330 0.82 9.21 -1.53
C ARG A 330 1.44 8.20 -2.49
N CYS A 331 2.68 8.40 -2.91
CA CYS A 331 3.35 7.56 -3.90
C CYS A 331 4.12 6.40 -3.28
N GLY A 332 4.97 6.68 -2.29
CA GLY A 332 5.82 5.71 -1.60
C GLY A 332 6.96 5.11 -2.43
N ARG A 333 7.13 5.47 -3.71
CA ARG A 333 8.25 4.97 -4.53
C ARG A 333 9.56 5.58 -4.08
N ARG A 334 10.62 4.74 -4.03
CA ARG A 334 11.99 5.13 -3.75
C ARG A 334 12.84 5.00 -5.01
N GLU A 335 13.85 5.86 -5.14
CA GLU A 335 14.88 5.71 -6.17
C GLU A 335 15.55 4.34 -6.07
N THR A 336 15.93 3.77 -7.21
CA THR A 336 16.69 2.51 -7.28
C THR A 336 18.19 2.77 -7.46
N ARG A 337 18.53 3.98 -7.87
CA ARG A 337 19.88 4.56 -7.96
C ARG A 337 19.82 6.06 -7.73
N ARG A 338 20.95 6.68 -7.40
CA ARG A 338 21.04 8.13 -7.16
C ARG A 338 20.63 8.93 -8.39
N HIS A 339 19.92 10.04 -8.18
CA HIS A 339 19.49 10.97 -9.23
C HIS A 339 18.61 10.34 -10.32
N GLU A 340 17.88 9.30 -9.96
CA GLU A 340 16.93 8.65 -10.85
C GLU A 340 15.69 9.51 -11.07
N PHE A 341 15.16 10.08 -9.99
CA PHE A 341 13.95 10.89 -10.03
C PHE A 341 14.23 12.30 -10.55
N ARG A 342 13.22 12.87 -11.20
CA ARG A 342 13.28 14.25 -11.66
C ARG A 342 13.15 15.20 -10.48
N ARG A 343 13.90 16.31 -10.52
CA ARG A 343 13.82 17.37 -9.52
C ARG A 343 12.88 18.47 -9.94
N CYS A 344 12.31 19.19 -8.98
CA CYS A 344 11.66 20.46 -9.24
C CYS A 344 12.69 21.44 -9.80
N SER A 345 12.41 22.03 -10.98
CA SER A 345 13.32 22.98 -11.64
C SER A 345 13.40 24.33 -10.92
N VAL A 346 12.45 24.62 -10.03
CA VAL A 346 12.40 25.90 -9.30
C VAL A 346 13.22 25.82 -8.01
N CYS A 347 12.93 24.86 -7.13
CA CYS A 347 13.59 24.76 -5.82
C CYS A 347 14.71 23.71 -5.77
N GLY A 348 14.79 22.78 -6.71
CA GLY A 348 15.78 21.69 -6.70
C GLY A 348 15.64 20.67 -5.57
N ALA A 349 14.77 20.89 -4.59
CA ALA A 349 14.64 20.09 -3.38
C ALA A 349 13.68 18.90 -3.56
N ALA A 350 12.51 19.13 -4.17
CA ALA A 350 11.51 18.09 -4.36
C ALA A 350 11.89 17.15 -5.50
N ASN A 351 11.69 15.83 -5.29
CA ASN A 351 12.03 14.78 -6.23
C ASN A 351 10.80 13.95 -6.58
N TYR A 352 10.59 13.61 -7.84
CA TYR A 352 9.40 12.96 -8.34
C TYR A 352 9.73 11.78 -9.24
N CYS A 353 9.10 10.65 -8.99
CA CYS A 353 9.26 9.46 -9.83
C CYS A 353 8.64 9.64 -11.23
N SER A 354 7.66 10.55 -11.38
CA SER A 354 6.93 10.82 -12.62
C SER A 354 6.46 12.26 -12.69
N ARG A 355 6.05 12.70 -13.88
CA ARG A 355 5.41 14.02 -14.09
C ARG A 355 4.04 14.08 -13.43
N ALA A 356 3.32 12.97 -13.42
CA ALA A 356 2.03 12.89 -12.74
C ALA A 356 2.19 13.16 -11.24
N CYS A 357 3.18 12.54 -10.57
CA CYS A 357 3.46 12.83 -9.16
C CYS A 357 3.86 14.30 -8.94
N GLN A 358 4.67 14.87 -9.83
CA GLN A 358 5.04 16.29 -9.75
C GLN A 358 3.83 17.23 -9.88
N ALA A 359 2.95 16.95 -10.85
CA ALA A 359 1.76 17.77 -11.08
C ALA A 359 0.76 17.69 -9.91
N LEU A 360 0.59 16.50 -9.33
CA LEU A 360 -0.29 16.29 -8.16
C LEU A 360 0.25 16.99 -6.92
N ASP A 361 1.54 16.82 -6.64
CA ASP A 361 2.16 17.44 -5.46
C ASP A 361 2.22 18.96 -5.58
N TRP A 362 2.46 19.48 -6.79
CA TRP A 362 2.40 20.91 -7.08
C TRP A 362 1.06 21.52 -6.69
N LYS A 363 -0.03 20.90 -7.09
CA LYS A 363 -1.38 21.38 -6.78
C LYS A 363 -1.70 21.31 -5.30
N ARG A 364 -1.18 20.30 -4.58
CA ARG A 364 -1.56 20.00 -3.19
C ARG A 364 -0.77 20.78 -2.15
N ALA A 365 0.54 20.80 -2.29
CA ALA A 365 1.43 21.27 -1.23
C ALA A 365 2.63 22.05 -1.76
N HIS A 366 3.31 21.52 -2.77
CA HIS A 366 4.60 22.03 -3.17
C HIS A 366 4.57 23.46 -3.70
N LYS A 367 3.50 23.86 -4.39
CA LYS A 367 3.33 25.24 -4.89
C LYS A 367 3.50 26.29 -3.78
N ALA A 368 2.91 26.06 -2.64
CA ALA A 368 2.98 26.97 -1.49
C ALA A 368 4.34 26.93 -0.76
N GLN A 369 5.08 25.85 -0.91
CA GLN A 369 6.35 25.60 -0.22
C GLN A 369 7.57 25.76 -1.12
N CYS A 370 7.36 25.97 -2.43
CA CYS A 370 8.43 26.04 -3.41
C CYS A 370 9.13 27.39 -3.35
N VAL A 371 10.35 27.40 -2.85
CA VAL A 371 11.21 28.59 -2.83
C VAL A 371 12.25 28.47 -3.94
N PRO A 372 12.35 29.45 -4.85
CA PRO A 372 13.38 29.47 -5.91
C PRO A 372 14.80 29.40 -5.35
N MET A 373 15.68 28.69 -6.05
CA MET A 373 17.10 28.52 -5.66
C MET A 373 17.85 29.85 -5.53
N ASP A 374 17.50 30.85 -6.33
CA ASP A 374 18.15 32.17 -6.38
C ASP A 374 18.05 32.91 -5.03
N ARG A 375 16.97 32.70 -4.28
CA ARG A 375 16.81 33.25 -2.91
C ARG A 375 17.78 32.65 -1.89
N TRP A 376 18.30 31.44 -2.14
CA TRP A 376 19.27 30.80 -1.25
C TRP A 376 20.67 31.39 -1.41
N LEU A 377 21.00 31.80 -2.64
CA LEU A 377 22.28 32.45 -2.92
C LEU A 377 22.33 33.87 -2.34
N LEU A 378 21.17 34.56 -2.32
CA LEU A 378 21.07 35.93 -1.76
C LEU A 378 21.06 35.93 -0.22
N ALA A 379 20.46 34.90 0.41
CA ALA A 379 20.44 34.79 1.87
C ALA A 379 21.79 34.39 2.49
N GLY A 380 22.70 33.81 1.71
CA GLY A 380 24.07 33.47 2.15
C GLY A 380 25.08 34.60 2.03
N GLY A 381 24.68 35.76 1.44
CA GLY A 381 25.56 36.91 1.20
C GLY A 381 25.50 38.01 2.26
N GLU A 382 24.61 37.94 3.23
CA GLU A 382 24.45 38.99 4.27
C GLU A 382 25.09 38.63 5.63
N ALA A 383 25.91 37.58 5.70
CA ALA A 383 26.68 37.23 6.89
C ALA A 383 28.16 37.44 6.63
N GLN A 384 28.60 38.67 6.46
CA GLN A 384 29.98 39.15 6.68
C GLN A 384 29.97 40.39 7.52
#